data_89077051e24a6161e646825727df2798
#
_entry.id   89077051e24a6161e646825727df2798
#
_cell.length_a   1.000
_cell.length_b   1.000
_cell.length_c   1.000
_cell.angle_alpha   90.00
_cell.angle_beta   90.00
_cell.angle_gamma   90.00
#
_symmetry.space_group_name_H-M   'P 1'
#
loop_
_entity.id
_entity.type
_entity.pdbx_description
1 polymer ?
#
loop_
_entity_poly.entity_id
_entity_poly.type
_entity_poly.pdbx_seq_one_letter_code
_entity_poly.pdbx_strand_id
1 'polypeptide(L)'
;MSLTVASRRSLLPWLLAGTIAAGAVLTLQLVHAQSSVLRLPLFDYVAFWAAGRLNAAGADPYDPALLAALEREANPNTVDVLVMWPAPWALSLLAPFTRLGPQTSHLLWQFTQLAVLLGALELLWRCYGGDPARRWVAWLIAFTFPPSYFLLVTGQFGAVLLLGLAGFLYFQRQGRQFAAGACLSLAAIKPQLTFLFWIALLLWTIEGSRWRLALGGVVAVVALLVVPVLQNPHLPADYWVALTQRTQTHSHQSPVAGTALRLLLAPSHFWPQFVPLVPGMVWVAWYWQRHHRSWNWNDQLPAVLFVSFLSAPYGAWPFDLVVLLVPVIARVRELECATRPRQVAIAACFLSIGAVAVAEILCEVEYFWFLWMTPALLALTFAARAGFGSRRQTMDAECCNEPRPLARQVC
;
A
#
# COMPACT_ATOMS: atom_id res chain seq x y z
N MET A 1 -18.68 -51.57 -6.67
CA MET A 1 -17.77 -51.37 -5.51
C MET A 1 -17.07 -50.04 -5.69
N SER A 2 -17.67 -48.98 -5.20
CA SER A 2 -17.23 -47.58 -5.35
C SER A 2 -16.27 -47.22 -4.20
N LEU A 3 -14.99 -47.06 -4.51
CA LEU A 3 -14.01 -46.56 -3.55
C LEU A 3 -14.22 -45.05 -3.37
N THR A 4 -14.76 -44.70 -2.22
CA THR A 4 -14.87 -43.33 -1.71
C THR A 4 -13.49 -42.67 -1.68
N VAL A 5 -13.33 -41.59 -2.45
CA VAL A 5 -12.17 -40.71 -2.37
C VAL A 5 -12.18 -40.02 -1.01
N ALA A 6 -11.35 -40.52 -0.09
CA ALA A 6 -11.11 -39.88 1.19
C ALA A 6 -10.61 -38.44 0.95
N SER A 7 -11.39 -37.48 1.39
CA SER A 7 -11.05 -36.05 1.41
C SER A 7 -9.67 -35.88 2.08
N ARG A 8 -8.64 -35.59 1.28
CA ARG A 8 -7.35 -35.10 1.79
C ARG A 8 -7.61 -33.72 2.40
N ARG A 9 -7.89 -33.70 3.71
CA ARG A 9 -7.88 -32.45 4.49
C ARG A 9 -6.50 -31.83 4.28
N SER A 10 -6.44 -30.70 3.61
CA SER A 10 -5.17 -30.01 3.33
C SER A 10 -4.53 -29.61 4.66
N LEU A 11 -3.27 -29.93 4.85
CA LEU A 11 -2.46 -29.48 6.01
C LEU A 11 -2.29 -27.95 6.03
N LEU A 12 -2.62 -27.30 4.92
CA LEU A 12 -2.44 -25.86 4.69
C LEU A 12 -3.11 -24.97 5.75
N PRO A 13 -4.38 -25.20 6.22
CA PRO A 13 -4.97 -24.38 7.28
C PRO A 13 -4.22 -24.45 8.61
N TRP A 14 -3.63 -25.62 8.92
CA TRP A 14 -2.87 -25.81 10.16
C TRP A 14 -1.47 -25.17 10.09
N LEU A 15 -0.81 -25.25 8.94
CA LEU A 15 0.44 -24.52 8.68
C LEU A 15 0.22 -23.02 8.75
N LEU A 16 -0.91 -22.54 8.25
CA LEU A 16 -1.34 -21.15 8.32
C LEU A 16 -1.57 -20.68 9.75
N ALA A 17 -2.38 -21.42 10.51
CA ALA A 17 -2.64 -21.10 11.91
C ALA A 17 -1.33 -21.11 12.71
N GLY A 18 -0.42 -22.05 12.44
CA GLY A 18 0.91 -22.12 13.04
C GLY A 18 1.79 -20.91 12.70
N THR A 19 1.79 -20.47 11.44
CA THR A 19 2.59 -19.30 11.00
C THR A 19 2.04 -18.01 11.59
N ILE A 20 0.71 -17.84 11.65
CA ILE A 20 0.06 -16.69 12.28
C ILE A 20 0.32 -16.69 13.78
N ALA A 21 0.21 -17.84 14.45
CA ALA A 21 0.51 -17.97 15.87
C ALA A 21 1.98 -17.69 16.17
N ALA A 22 2.91 -18.23 15.37
CA ALA A 22 4.35 -17.97 15.50
C ALA A 22 4.68 -16.49 15.25
N GLY A 23 4.06 -15.86 14.25
CA GLY A 23 4.20 -14.42 14.01
C GLY A 23 3.67 -13.58 15.16
N ALA A 24 2.50 -13.94 15.71
CA ALA A 24 1.93 -13.25 16.87
C ALA A 24 2.79 -13.42 18.13
N VAL A 25 3.31 -14.63 18.37
CA VAL A 25 4.22 -14.92 19.50
C VAL A 25 5.53 -14.18 19.35
N LEU A 26 6.12 -14.15 18.12
CA LEU A 26 7.35 -13.42 17.85
C LEU A 26 7.12 -11.91 18.05
N THR A 27 6.00 -11.39 17.59
CA THR A 27 5.60 -10.00 17.81
C THR A 27 5.46 -9.67 19.29
N LEU A 28 4.78 -10.53 20.05
CA LEU A 28 4.64 -10.38 21.50
C LEU A 28 5.99 -10.47 22.23
N GLN A 29 6.89 -11.34 21.78
CA GLN A 29 8.24 -11.46 22.36
C GLN A 29 9.12 -10.26 22.04
N LEU A 30 9.08 -9.74 20.81
CA LEU A 30 9.80 -8.53 20.42
C LEU A 30 9.28 -7.30 21.19
N VAL A 31 7.97 -7.19 21.33
CA VAL A 31 7.32 -6.14 22.13
C VAL A 31 7.69 -6.29 23.61
N HIS A 32 7.74 -7.50 24.13
CA HIS A 32 8.10 -7.76 25.53
C HIS A 32 9.59 -7.56 25.82
N ALA A 33 10.47 -7.89 24.88
CA ALA A 33 11.91 -7.71 25.01
C ALA A 33 12.32 -6.22 25.00
N GLN A 34 11.55 -5.35 24.38
CA GLN A 34 11.79 -3.90 24.35
C GLN A 34 11.07 -3.12 25.46
N SER A 35 10.19 -3.75 26.24
CA SER A 35 9.42 -3.06 27.27
C SER A 35 9.70 -3.60 28.67
N SER A 36 10.51 -2.89 29.43
CA SER A 36 10.53 -3.00 30.90
C SER A 36 9.24 -2.46 31.57
N VAL A 37 8.33 -1.88 30.79
CA VAL A 37 6.98 -1.45 31.19
C VAL A 37 6.10 -1.55 29.93
N LEU A 38 4.91 -2.09 30.03
CA LEU A 38 3.85 -2.33 29.02
C LEU A 38 3.50 -1.16 28.04
N ARG A 39 4.49 -0.44 27.55
CA ARG A 39 4.33 0.64 26.58
C ARG A 39 4.73 0.12 25.21
N LEU A 40 3.75 -0.10 24.34
CA LEU A 40 4.00 -0.35 22.93
C LEU A 40 4.76 0.83 22.33
N PRO A 41 5.85 0.60 21.57
CA PRO A 41 6.52 1.67 20.83
C PRO A 41 5.52 2.36 19.90
N LEU A 42 5.45 3.69 19.94
CA LEU A 42 4.49 4.45 19.14
C LEU A 42 4.94 4.64 17.70
N PHE A 43 6.22 4.40 17.40
CA PHE A 43 6.81 4.58 16.07
C PHE A 43 6.32 5.85 15.38
N ASP A 44 6.10 5.80 14.07
CA ASP A 44 5.62 6.95 13.27
C ASP A 44 4.21 7.40 13.65
N TYR A 45 3.42 6.54 14.29
CA TYR A 45 2.06 6.88 14.71
C TYR A 45 2.01 8.05 15.69
N VAL A 46 3.06 8.25 16.49
CA VAL A 46 3.11 9.36 17.45
C VAL A 46 2.98 10.72 16.77
N ALA A 47 3.64 10.90 15.61
CA ALA A 47 3.52 12.13 14.83
C ALA A 47 2.10 12.35 14.30
N PHE A 48 1.43 11.29 13.85
CA PHE A 48 0.05 11.37 13.37
C PHE A 48 -0.94 11.71 14.48
N TRP A 49 -0.75 11.11 15.66
CA TRP A 49 -1.53 11.40 16.86
C TRP A 49 -1.31 12.84 17.31
N ALA A 50 -0.05 13.30 17.39
CA ALA A 50 0.31 14.66 17.78
C ALA A 50 -0.26 15.70 16.81
N ALA A 51 -0.09 15.48 15.49
CA ALA A 51 -0.66 16.37 14.46
C ALA A 51 -2.18 16.47 14.56
N GLY A 52 -2.88 15.36 14.78
CA GLY A 52 -4.32 15.36 14.95
C GLY A 52 -4.77 16.12 16.22
N ARG A 53 -4.00 16.05 17.31
CA ARG A 53 -4.25 16.82 18.52
C ARG A 53 -4.02 18.31 18.33
N LEU A 54 -2.92 18.69 17.65
CA LEU A 54 -2.63 20.09 17.32
C LEU A 54 -3.75 20.67 16.46
N ASN A 55 -4.15 19.97 15.39
CA ASN A 55 -5.23 20.41 14.54
C ASN A 55 -6.56 20.60 15.32
N ALA A 56 -6.90 19.65 16.20
CA ALA A 56 -8.11 19.74 17.03
C ALA A 56 -8.06 20.90 18.03
N ALA A 57 -6.86 21.36 18.41
CA ALA A 57 -6.62 22.53 19.25
C ALA A 57 -6.54 23.86 18.45
N GLY A 58 -6.69 23.83 17.12
CA GLY A 58 -6.53 24.99 16.24
C GLY A 58 -5.08 25.43 16.03
N ALA A 59 -4.10 24.59 16.38
CA ALA A 59 -2.67 24.84 16.22
C ALA A 59 -2.12 24.18 14.93
N ASP A 60 -0.97 24.66 14.47
CA ASP A 60 -0.31 24.15 13.25
C ASP A 60 0.12 22.67 13.42
N PRO A 61 -0.50 21.70 12.72
CA PRO A 61 -0.18 20.28 12.83
C PRO A 61 1.11 19.88 12.11
N TYR A 62 1.77 20.81 11.43
CA TYR A 62 3.02 20.62 10.70
C TYR A 62 4.20 21.34 11.35
N ASP A 63 3.99 22.04 12.46
CA ASP A 63 5.06 22.73 13.16
C ASP A 63 5.98 21.73 13.91
N PRO A 64 7.29 21.63 13.55
CA PRO A 64 8.17 20.65 14.15
C PRO A 64 8.37 20.85 15.66
N ALA A 65 8.30 22.10 16.17
CA ALA A 65 8.51 22.37 17.58
C ALA A 65 7.28 21.94 18.41
N LEU A 66 6.07 22.17 17.88
CA LEU A 66 4.83 21.75 18.53
C LEU A 66 4.68 20.21 18.48
N LEU A 67 5.01 19.59 17.35
CA LEU A 67 5.04 18.13 17.23
C LEU A 67 6.03 17.52 18.23
N ALA A 68 7.27 18.04 18.29
CA ALA A 68 8.28 17.58 19.22
C ALA A 68 7.84 17.63 20.69
N ALA A 69 7.12 18.67 21.07
CA ALA A 69 6.62 18.80 22.44
C ALA A 69 5.65 17.68 22.80
N LEU A 70 4.64 17.40 21.92
CA LEU A 70 3.67 16.33 22.14
C LEU A 70 4.26 14.92 21.98
N GLU A 71 5.19 14.72 21.06
CA GLU A 71 5.86 13.44 20.88
C GLU A 71 6.69 13.06 22.10
N ARG A 72 7.42 14.03 22.69
CA ARG A 72 8.18 13.83 23.94
C ARG A 72 7.28 13.62 25.16
N GLU A 73 6.13 14.28 25.21
CA GLU A 73 5.12 14.01 26.25
C GLU A 73 4.62 12.56 26.15
N ALA A 74 4.35 12.08 24.93
CA ALA A 74 3.88 10.71 24.68
C ALA A 74 4.98 9.66 24.90
N ASN A 75 6.22 9.98 24.53
CA ASN A 75 7.40 9.13 24.69
C ASN A 75 8.64 9.98 25.02
N PRO A 76 9.04 10.10 26.32
CA PRO A 76 10.18 10.90 26.74
C PRO A 76 11.53 10.51 26.09
N ASN A 77 11.63 9.30 25.56
CA ASN A 77 12.85 8.80 24.92
C ASN A 77 12.93 9.14 23.42
N THR A 78 11.98 9.93 22.87
CA THR A 78 12.02 10.34 21.47
C THR A 78 13.22 11.24 21.19
N VAL A 79 14.14 10.75 20.37
CA VAL A 79 15.33 11.48 19.93
C VAL A 79 15.04 12.30 18.68
N ASP A 80 14.44 11.64 17.69
CA ASP A 80 14.10 12.25 16.39
C ASP A 80 12.62 12.63 16.34
N VAL A 81 12.38 13.88 15.99
CA VAL A 81 11.01 14.39 15.78
C VAL A 81 10.52 13.95 14.42
N LEU A 82 9.35 13.32 14.41
CA LEU A 82 8.69 12.90 13.18
C LEU A 82 7.76 14.01 12.69
N VAL A 83 7.75 14.24 11.38
CA VAL A 83 6.93 15.27 10.77
C VAL A 83 5.71 14.65 10.10
N MET A 84 4.55 15.31 10.22
CA MET A 84 3.33 14.91 9.51
C MET A 84 3.47 15.23 8.01
N TRP A 85 3.83 14.24 7.19
CA TRP A 85 3.94 14.38 5.73
C TRP A 85 2.65 14.09 4.94
N PRO A 86 1.74 13.21 5.42
CA PRO A 86 0.49 12.93 4.72
C PRO A 86 -0.35 14.20 4.48
N ALA A 87 -1.13 14.16 3.40
CA ALA A 87 -2.00 15.26 3.02
C ALA A 87 -3.03 15.63 4.12
N PRO A 88 -3.49 16.88 4.20
CA PRO A 88 -4.31 17.38 5.31
C PRO A 88 -5.60 16.61 5.56
N TRP A 89 -6.23 16.07 4.51
CA TRP A 89 -7.44 15.25 4.66
C TRP A 89 -7.21 13.91 5.37
N ALA A 90 -5.96 13.46 5.53
CA ALA A 90 -5.63 12.31 6.36
C ALA A 90 -5.98 12.53 7.84
N LEU A 91 -5.97 13.78 8.32
CA LEU A 91 -6.35 14.14 9.68
C LEU A 91 -7.79 13.76 10.01
N SER A 92 -8.71 13.77 9.03
CA SER A 92 -10.08 13.28 9.23
C SER A 92 -10.15 11.81 9.62
N LEU A 93 -9.25 10.98 9.06
CA LEU A 93 -9.18 9.57 9.39
C LEU A 93 -8.63 9.34 10.79
N LEU A 94 -7.79 10.25 11.27
CA LEU A 94 -7.17 10.21 12.60
C LEU A 94 -8.05 10.82 13.69
N ALA A 95 -8.93 11.75 13.34
CA ALA A 95 -9.72 12.54 14.28
C ALA A 95 -10.47 11.73 15.37
N PRO A 96 -11.04 10.53 15.09
CA PRO A 96 -11.69 9.72 16.13
C PRO A 96 -10.71 9.21 17.19
N PHE A 97 -9.45 8.98 16.81
CA PHE A 97 -8.43 8.34 17.64
C PHE A 97 -7.65 9.37 18.47
N THR A 98 -7.40 10.56 17.94
CA THR A 98 -6.52 11.57 18.57
C THR A 98 -7.05 12.15 19.87
N ARG A 99 -8.33 11.92 20.19
CA ARG A 99 -8.93 12.28 21.49
C ARG A 99 -8.52 11.35 22.63
N LEU A 100 -7.97 10.20 22.31
CA LEU A 100 -7.53 9.18 23.25
C LEU A 100 -6.04 9.37 23.59
N GLY A 101 -5.60 8.73 24.68
CA GLY A 101 -4.17 8.66 24.97
C GLY A 101 -3.39 7.95 23.85
N PRO A 102 -2.08 8.24 23.66
CA PRO A 102 -1.33 7.83 22.48
C PRO A 102 -1.30 6.31 22.29
N GLN A 103 -1.14 5.51 23.34
CA GLN A 103 -1.10 4.04 23.26
C GLN A 103 -2.45 3.44 22.85
N THR A 104 -3.54 3.89 23.48
CA THR A 104 -4.90 3.43 23.15
C THR A 104 -5.26 3.82 21.73
N SER A 105 -4.92 5.05 21.35
CA SER A 105 -5.09 5.58 19.99
C SER A 105 -4.36 4.72 18.97
N HIS A 106 -3.08 4.42 19.21
CA HIS A 106 -2.26 3.58 18.31
C HIS A 106 -2.84 2.18 18.17
N LEU A 107 -3.22 1.53 19.27
CA LEU A 107 -3.80 0.19 19.25
C LEU A 107 -5.08 0.14 18.42
N LEU A 108 -6.00 1.09 18.62
CA LEU A 108 -7.24 1.17 17.84
C LEU A 108 -6.98 1.46 16.37
N TRP A 109 -5.99 2.30 16.08
CA TRP A 109 -5.56 2.57 14.71
C TRP A 109 -4.98 1.31 14.04
N GLN A 110 -4.17 0.52 14.74
CA GLN A 110 -3.66 -0.76 14.22
C GLN A 110 -4.79 -1.75 13.86
N PHE A 111 -5.80 -1.89 14.73
CA PHE A 111 -6.98 -2.71 14.41
C PHE A 111 -7.75 -2.16 13.20
N THR A 112 -7.88 -0.84 13.10
CA THR A 112 -8.51 -0.19 11.94
C THR A 112 -7.72 -0.47 10.67
N GLN A 113 -6.40 -0.30 10.70
CA GLN A 113 -5.52 -0.59 9.57
C GLN A 113 -5.60 -2.07 9.15
N LEU A 114 -5.66 -2.99 10.11
CA LEU A 114 -5.86 -4.41 9.83
C LEU A 114 -7.18 -4.66 9.11
N ALA A 115 -8.28 -4.10 9.61
CA ALA A 115 -9.59 -4.24 8.97
C ALA A 115 -9.61 -3.63 7.56
N VAL A 116 -9.00 -2.47 7.39
CA VAL A 116 -8.84 -1.78 6.09
C VAL A 116 -8.01 -2.62 5.12
N LEU A 117 -6.89 -3.20 5.59
CA LEU A 117 -6.05 -4.10 4.80
C LEU A 117 -6.84 -5.33 4.31
N LEU A 118 -7.54 -6.02 5.21
CA LEU A 118 -8.35 -7.19 4.86
C LEU A 118 -9.47 -6.83 3.88
N GLY A 119 -10.13 -5.67 4.08
CA GLY A 119 -11.14 -5.15 3.16
C GLY A 119 -10.56 -4.83 1.76
N ALA A 120 -9.40 -4.21 1.70
CA ALA A 120 -8.70 -3.93 0.44
C ALA A 120 -8.36 -5.21 -0.32
N LEU A 121 -7.85 -6.22 0.39
CA LEU A 121 -7.52 -7.53 -0.19
C LEU A 121 -8.75 -8.27 -0.70
N GLU A 122 -9.88 -8.19 0.00
CA GLU A 122 -11.15 -8.75 -0.46
C GLU A 122 -11.60 -8.10 -1.77
N LEU A 123 -11.49 -6.76 -1.88
CA LEU A 123 -11.81 -6.05 -3.12
C LEU A 123 -10.86 -6.45 -4.26
N LEU A 124 -9.55 -6.50 -4.01
CA LEU A 124 -8.56 -6.93 -5.01
C LEU A 124 -8.81 -8.37 -5.46
N TRP A 125 -9.08 -9.28 -4.52
CA TRP A 125 -9.39 -10.67 -4.83
C TRP A 125 -10.57 -10.80 -5.79
N ARG A 126 -11.65 -10.04 -5.53
CA ARG A 126 -12.82 -9.95 -6.42
C ARG A 126 -12.48 -9.31 -7.77
N CYS A 127 -11.67 -8.24 -7.77
CA CYS A 127 -11.27 -7.54 -8.99
C CYS A 127 -10.48 -8.44 -9.93
N TYR A 128 -9.62 -9.27 -9.39
CA TYR A 128 -8.82 -10.21 -10.18
C TYR A 128 -9.50 -11.56 -10.40
N GLY A 129 -10.78 -11.68 -10.03
CA GLY A 129 -11.62 -12.86 -10.32
C GLY A 129 -11.28 -14.07 -9.44
N GLY A 130 -10.80 -13.85 -8.21
CA GLY A 130 -10.56 -14.91 -7.25
C GLY A 130 -11.85 -15.60 -6.79
N ASP A 131 -11.76 -16.89 -6.51
CA ASP A 131 -12.87 -17.66 -5.96
C ASP A 131 -13.21 -17.14 -4.55
N PRO A 132 -14.46 -16.75 -4.26
CA PRO A 132 -14.87 -16.28 -2.94
C PRO A 132 -14.59 -17.28 -1.80
N ALA A 133 -14.61 -18.58 -2.09
CA ALA A 133 -14.25 -19.61 -1.10
C ALA A 133 -12.76 -19.62 -0.76
N ARG A 134 -11.91 -19.03 -1.60
CA ARG A 134 -10.45 -18.99 -1.44
C ARG A 134 -9.90 -17.61 -1.08
N ARG A 135 -10.75 -16.65 -0.72
CA ARG A 135 -10.31 -15.29 -0.32
C ARG A 135 -9.25 -15.25 0.77
N TRP A 136 -9.21 -16.29 1.62
CA TRP A 136 -8.19 -16.46 2.65
C TRP A 136 -6.76 -16.52 2.07
N VAL A 137 -6.59 -16.88 0.78
CA VAL A 137 -5.27 -16.89 0.10
C VAL A 137 -4.72 -15.46 0.00
N ALA A 138 -5.57 -14.48 -0.32
CA ALA A 138 -5.15 -13.07 -0.35
C ALA A 138 -4.72 -12.58 1.05
N TRP A 139 -5.46 -12.97 2.08
CA TRP A 139 -5.10 -12.64 3.46
C TRP A 139 -3.80 -13.30 3.89
N LEU A 140 -3.60 -14.60 3.52
CA LEU A 140 -2.35 -15.29 3.78
C LEU A 140 -1.16 -14.57 3.14
N ILE A 141 -1.28 -14.20 1.87
CA ILE A 141 -0.22 -13.46 1.16
C ILE A 141 0.12 -12.17 1.92
N ALA A 142 -0.87 -11.42 2.38
CA ALA A 142 -0.62 -10.21 3.15
C ALA A 142 0.01 -10.47 4.51
N PHE A 143 -0.40 -11.51 5.23
CA PHE A 143 0.20 -11.86 6.53
C PHE A 143 1.61 -12.46 6.42
N THR A 144 1.96 -13.02 5.28
CA THR A 144 3.33 -13.49 5.00
C THR A 144 4.20 -12.45 4.30
N PHE A 145 3.67 -11.25 4.09
CA PHE A 145 4.34 -10.12 3.44
C PHE A 145 4.83 -9.11 4.50
N PRO A 146 6.14 -9.02 4.79
CA PRO A 146 6.67 -8.17 5.85
C PRO A 146 6.23 -6.72 5.81
N PRO A 147 6.07 -6.06 4.63
CA PRO A 147 5.51 -4.71 4.56
C PRO A 147 4.16 -4.54 5.24
N SER A 148 3.31 -5.56 5.28
CA SER A 148 2.03 -5.50 6.00
C SER A 148 2.24 -5.41 7.52
N TYR A 149 3.24 -6.13 8.03
CA TYR A 149 3.61 -6.07 9.43
C TYR A 149 4.21 -4.69 9.79
N PHE A 150 5.15 -4.20 8.98
CA PHE A 150 5.71 -2.86 9.16
C PHE A 150 4.66 -1.78 9.19
N LEU A 151 3.72 -1.83 8.23
CA LEU A 151 2.60 -0.93 8.17
C LEU A 151 1.80 -0.88 9.49
N LEU A 152 1.47 -2.06 10.04
CA LEU A 152 0.66 -2.16 11.26
C LEU A 152 1.43 -1.64 12.46
N VAL A 153 2.70 -2.01 12.60
CA VAL A 153 3.54 -1.61 13.74
C VAL A 153 3.83 -0.11 13.72
N THR A 154 4.17 0.46 12.57
CA THR A 154 4.46 1.89 12.45
C THR A 154 3.20 2.77 12.41
N GLY A 155 2.02 2.18 12.18
CA GLY A 155 0.76 2.91 12.10
C GLY A 155 0.59 3.75 10.83
N GLN A 156 1.33 3.43 9.76
CA GLN A 156 1.36 4.17 8.50
C GLN A 156 0.09 3.98 7.64
N PHE A 157 -0.13 4.86 6.65
CA PHE A 157 -1.35 4.91 5.83
C PHE A 157 -1.39 3.90 4.66
N GLY A 158 -0.42 3.02 4.50
CA GLY A 158 -0.32 2.13 3.34
C GLY A 158 -1.57 1.27 3.08
N ALA A 159 -2.25 0.77 4.13
CA ALA A 159 -3.51 0.02 3.96
C ALA A 159 -4.64 0.92 3.42
N VAL A 160 -4.68 2.18 3.83
CA VAL A 160 -5.67 3.16 3.35
C VAL A 160 -5.44 3.45 1.86
N LEU A 161 -4.17 3.62 1.45
CA LEU A 161 -3.80 3.79 0.05
C LEU A 161 -4.22 2.56 -0.78
N LEU A 162 -3.93 1.37 -0.27
CA LEU A 162 -4.30 0.11 -0.90
C LEU A 162 -5.82 0.00 -1.06
N LEU A 163 -6.60 0.36 -0.02
CA LEU A 163 -8.06 0.40 -0.09
C LEU A 163 -8.54 1.39 -1.16
N GLY A 164 -7.91 2.55 -1.26
CA GLY A 164 -8.21 3.55 -2.29
C GLY A 164 -8.07 2.98 -3.70
N LEU A 165 -6.95 2.31 -3.98
CA LEU A 165 -6.68 1.68 -5.29
C LEU A 165 -7.59 0.47 -5.55
N ALA A 166 -7.81 -0.38 -4.54
CA ALA A 166 -8.70 -1.53 -4.63
C ALA A 166 -10.16 -1.12 -4.87
N GLY A 167 -10.63 -0.10 -4.15
CA GLY A 167 -11.95 0.49 -4.31
C GLY A 167 -12.13 1.13 -5.70
N PHE A 168 -11.11 1.86 -6.18
CA PHE A 168 -11.10 2.39 -7.54
C PHE A 168 -11.30 1.27 -8.57
N LEU A 169 -10.50 0.19 -8.53
CA LEU A 169 -10.64 -0.95 -9.45
C LEU A 169 -12.03 -1.58 -9.36
N TYR A 170 -12.53 -1.78 -8.14
CA TYR A 170 -13.82 -2.42 -7.90
C TYR A 170 -14.99 -1.63 -8.46
N PHE A 171 -15.08 -0.33 -8.15
CA PHE A 171 -16.18 0.52 -8.62
C PHE A 171 -16.05 0.87 -10.10
N GLN A 172 -14.83 0.97 -10.62
CA GLN A 172 -14.57 1.18 -12.03
C GLN A 172 -15.10 0.00 -12.87
N ARG A 173 -14.90 -1.24 -12.42
CA ARG A 173 -15.45 -2.44 -13.08
C ARG A 173 -16.99 -2.47 -13.10
N GLN A 174 -17.64 -1.83 -12.14
CA GLN A 174 -19.10 -1.71 -12.07
C GLN A 174 -19.64 -0.51 -12.84
N GLY A 175 -18.78 0.27 -13.52
CA GLY A 175 -19.17 1.52 -14.18
C GLY A 175 -19.53 2.67 -13.23
N ARG A 176 -19.32 2.51 -11.90
CA ARG A 176 -19.65 3.51 -10.87
C ARG A 176 -18.51 4.53 -10.73
N GLN A 177 -18.36 5.37 -11.76
CA GLN A 177 -17.23 6.32 -11.86
C GLN A 177 -17.10 7.26 -10.67
N PHE A 178 -18.21 7.81 -10.15
CA PHE A 178 -18.17 8.71 -9.00
C PHE A 178 -17.59 8.00 -7.75
N ALA A 179 -18.07 6.80 -7.45
CA ALA A 179 -17.57 6.01 -6.31
C ALA A 179 -16.09 5.60 -6.52
N ALA A 180 -15.72 5.25 -7.75
CA ALA A 180 -14.32 4.97 -8.10
C ALA A 180 -13.43 6.20 -7.83
N GLY A 181 -13.86 7.38 -8.25
CA GLY A 181 -13.18 8.64 -7.96
C GLY A 181 -13.10 8.94 -6.47
N ALA A 182 -14.19 8.74 -5.73
CA ALA A 182 -14.21 8.96 -4.28
C ALA A 182 -13.17 8.08 -3.55
N CYS A 183 -12.99 6.82 -3.96
CA CYS A 183 -11.95 5.96 -3.39
C CYS A 183 -10.53 6.51 -3.61
N LEU A 184 -10.30 7.22 -4.70
CA LEU A 184 -8.98 7.78 -5.01
C LEU A 184 -8.52 8.87 -4.04
N SER A 185 -9.42 9.52 -3.29
CA SER A 185 -9.06 10.44 -2.21
C SER A 185 -8.17 9.78 -1.16
N LEU A 186 -8.36 8.48 -0.92
CA LEU A 186 -7.54 7.70 0.00
C LEU A 186 -6.15 7.41 -0.58
N ALA A 187 -6.06 7.07 -1.87
CA ALA A 187 -4.78 6.86 -2.54
C ALA A 187 -3.97 8.16 -2.68
N ALA A 188 -4.65 9.31 -2.72
CA ALA A 188 -4.04 10.64 -2.83
C ALA A 188 -3.40 11.13 -1.52
N ILE A 189 -3.48 10.40 -0.40
CA ILE A 189 -2.82 10.75 0.87
C ILE A 189 -1.29 10.79 0.72
N LYS A 190 -0.71 9.89 -0.10
CA LYS A 190 0.72 9.87 -0.47
C LYS A 190 0.88 9.77 -2.00
N PRO A 191 0.56 10.81 -2.77
CA PRO A 191 0.49 10.75 -4.23
C PRO A 191 1.85 10.49 -4.90
N GLN A 192 2.96 10.83 -4.24
CA GLN A 192 4.32 10.65 -4.76
C GLN A 192 4.68 9.17 -5.01
N LEU A 193 4.09 8.24 -4.27
CA LEU A 193 4.34 6.80 -4.44
C LEU A 193 3.72 6.25 -5.73
N THR A 194 2.62 6.84 -6.14
CA THR A 194 1.79 6.39 -7.27
C THR A 194 1.71 7.46 -8.37
N PHE A 195 2.75 8.28 -8.52
CA PHE A 195 2.70 9.45 -9.39
C PHE A 195 2.42 9.13 -10.86
N LEU A 196 2.96 8.01 -11.39
CA LEU A 196 2.65 7.57 -12.76
C LEU A 196 1.19 7.11 -12.92
N PHE A 197 0.62 6.54 -11.87
CA PHE A 197 -0.81 6.22 -11.86
C PHE A 197 -1.66 7.49 -12.02
N TRP A 198 -1.33 8.57 -11.32
CA TRP A 198 -2.06 9.84 -11.43
C TRP A 198 -1.96 10.45 -12.83
N ILE A 199 -0.79 10.35 -13.47
CA ILE A 199 -0.60 10.80 -14.86
C ILE A 199 -1.45 9.97 -15.82
N ALA A 200 -1.36 8.64 -15.73
CA ALA A 200 -2.16 7.75 -16.57
C ALA A 200 -3.67 7.94 -16.34
N LEU A 201 -4.08 8.17 -15.08
CA LEU A 201 -5.46 8.43 -14.71
C LEU A 201 -5.97 9.75 -15.30
N LEU A 202 -5.16 10.80 -15.26
CA LEU A 202 -5.48 12.09 -15.87
C LEU A 202 -5.71 11.95 -17.37
N LEU A 203 -4.76 11.32 -18.07
CA LEU A 203 -4.87 11.08 -19.51
C LEU A 203 -6.13 10.25 -19.85
N TRP A 204 -6.36 9.17 -19.09
CA TRP A 204 -7.52 8.31 -19.26
C TRP A 204 -8.85 9.02 -18.97
N THR A 205 -8.86 9.94 -18.01
CA THR A 205 -10.04 10.73 -17.65
C THR A 205 -10.38 11.74 -18.74
N ILE A 206 -9.37 12.45 -19.26
CA ILE A 206 -9.53 13.45 -20.31
C ILE A 206 -9.99 12.79 -21.62
N GLU A 207 -9.28 11.75 -22.08
CA GLU A 207 -9.59 11.06 -23.34
C GLU A 207 -11.02 10.49 -23.36
N GLY A 208 -11.45 9.91 -22.23
CA GLY A 208 -12.78 9.32 -22.13
C GLY A 208 -13.86 10.25 -21.55
N SER A 209 -13.54 11.54 -21.34
CA SER A 209 -14.47 12.53 -20.75
C SER A 209 -15.12 12.03 -19.44
N ARG A 210 -14.33 11.37 -18.57
CA ARG A 210 -14.83 10.71 -17.35
C ARG A 210 -14.92 11.67 -16.16
N TRP A 211 -15.55 12.80 -16.35
CA TRP A 211 -15.63 13.90 -15.37
C TRP A 211 -16.31 13.49 -14.06
N ARG A 212 -17.22 12.51 -14.09
CA ARG A 212 -17.85 11.95 -12.88
C ARG A 212 -16.81 11.32 -11.93
N LEU A 213 -15.74 10.74 -12.48
CA LEU A 213 -14.65 10.20 -11.68
C LEU A 213 -13.87 11.33 -10.99
N ALA A 214 -13.47 12.35 -11.75
CA ALA A 214 -12.80 13.52 -11.17
C ALA A 214 -13.66 14.20 -10.10
N LEU A 215 -14.96 14.41 -10.39
CA LEU A 215 -15.92 14.98 -9.43
C LEU A 215 -15.99 14.15 -8.15
N GLY A 216 -16.06 12.81 -8.25
CA GLY A 216 -16.07 11.92 -7.09
C GLY A 216 -14.83 12.09 -6.20
N GLY A 217 -13.65 12.20 -6.82
CA GLY A 217 -12.38 12.45 -6.12
C GLY A 217 -12.37 13.81 -5.40
N VAL A 218 -12.75 14.87 -6.10
CA VAL A 218 -12.80 16.22 -5.54
C VAL A 218 -13.80 16.30 -4.37
N VAL A 219 -15.02 15.79 -4.56
CA VAL A 219 -16.06 15.80 -3.51
C VAL A 219 -15.59 15.02 -2.28
N ALA A 220 -14.93 13.88 -2.46
CA ALA A 220 -14.43 13.09 -1.34
C ALA A 220 -13.28 13.79 -0.60
N VAL A 221 -12.34 14.42 -1.31
CA VAL A 221 -11.27 15.21 -0.68
C VAL A 221 -11.86 16.39 0.08
N VAL A 222 -12.80 17.13 -0.52
CA VAL A 222 -13.49 18.25 0.17
C VAL A 222 -14.22 17.75 1.41
N ALA A 223 -14.97 16.64 1.31
CA ALA A 223 -15.67 16.06 2.46
C ALA A 223 -14.71 15.66 3.60
N LEU A 224 -13.56 15.06 3.25
CA LEU A 224 -12.53 14.72 4.22
C LEU A 224 -11.82 15.95 4.81
N LEU A 225 -11.79 17.09 4.12
CA LEU A 225 -11.20 18.33 4.64
C LEU A 225 -12.14 19.09 5.59
N VAL A 226 -13.46 18.85 5.53
CA VAL A 226 -14.44 19.61 6.32
C VAL A 226 -14.08 19.61 7.82
N VAL A 227 -13.88 18.43 8.41
CA VAL A 227 -13.62 18.32 9.85
C VAL A 227 -12.30 18.99 10.24
N PRO A 228 -11.14 18.68 9.61
CA PRO A 228 -9.88 19.31 9.95
C PRO A 228 -9.88 20.84 9.77
N VAL A 229 -10.50 21.36 8.71
CA VAL A 229 -10.56 22.81 8.45
C VAL A 229 -11.51 23.51 9.41
N LEU A 230 -12.62 22.89 9.84
CA LEU A 230 -13.48 23.45 10.89
C LEU A 230 -12.76 23.51 12.24
N GLN A 231 -11.85 22.59 12.53
CA GLN A 231 -11.03 22.60 13.74
C GLN A 231 -9.90 23.63 13.65
N ASN A 232 -9.23 23.72 12.50
CA ASN A 232 -8.15 24.66 12.23
C ASN A 232 -8.35 25.31 10.84
N PRO A 233 -8.93 26.52 10.77
CA PRO A 233 -9.10 27.24 9.49
C PRO A 233 -7.79 27.58 8.77
N HIS A 234 -6.65 27.62 9.48
CA HIS A 234 -5.33 27.89 8.92
C HIS A 234 -4.67 26.66 8.29
N LEU A 235 -5.22 25.47 8.50
CA LEU A 235 -4.66 24.19 8.02
C LEU A 235 -4.19 24.18 6.55
N PRO A 236 -4.91 24.75 5.56
CA PRO A 236 -4.43 24.78 4.18
C PRO A 236 -3.16 25.63 4.01
N ALA A 237 -3.06 26.75 4.74
CA ALA A 237 -1.87 27.62 4.72
C ALA A 237 -0.69 26.95 5.43
N ASP A 238 -0.93 26.33 6.59
CA ASP A 238 0.08 25.59 7.36
C ASP A 238 0.69 24.45 6.51
N TYR A 239 -0.16 23.71 5.80
CA TYR A 239 0.30 22.66 4.89
C TYR A 239 1.14 23.21 3.72
N TRP A 240 0.72 24.33 3.15
CA TRP A 240 1.49 24.99 2.08
C TRP A 240 2.88 25.42 2.56
N VAL A 241 2.95 26.00 3.75
CA VAL A 241 4.23 26.38 4.40
C VAL A 241 5.08 25.14 4.66
N ALA A 242 4.49 24.07 5.16
CA ALA A 242 5.19 22.80 5.37
C ALA A 242 5.82 22.26 4.08
N LEU A 243 5.06 22.25 2.97
CA LEU A 243 5.55 21.76 1.68
C LEU A 243 6.64 22.63 1.06
N THR A 244 6.57 23.95 1.24
CA THR A 244 7.47 24.90 0.51
C THR A 244 8.68 25.33 1.32
N GLN A 245 8.56 25.41 2.64
CA GLN A 245 9.59 25.97 3.49
C GLN A 245 10.26 24.97 4.44
N ARG A 246 9.56 23.87 4.80
CA ARG A 246 10.04 22.92 5.82
C ARG A 246 10.60 21.61 5.23
N THR A 247 10.64 21.48 3.90
CA THR A 247 11.09 20.26 3.21
C THR A 247 12.59 19.96 3.33
N GLN A 248 13.38 20.85 3.90
CA GLN A 248 14.85 20.75 3.88
C GLN A 248 15.48 19.91 5.02
N THR A 249 14.70 19.42 5.97
CA THR A 249 15.24 18.72 7.17
C THR A 249 15.26 17.19 7.03
N HIS A 250 15.58 16.66 5.85
CA HIS A 250 15.53 15.21 5.66
C HIS A 250 16.86 14.51 5.91
N SER A 251 17.06 14.06 7.14
CA SER A 251 18.13 13.12 7.51
C SER A 251 17.87 11.71 6.99
N HIS A 252 16.60 11.33 6.78
CA HIS A 252 16.22 9.96 6.44
C HIS A 252 16.42 9.63 4.95
N GLN A 253 17.13 8.54 4.70
CA GLN A 253 17.41 8.04 3.36
C GLN A 253 16.32 7.06 2.94
N SER A 254 15.38 7.51 2.09
CA SER A 254 14.33 6.63 1.58
C SER A 254 14.89 5.56 0.63
N PRO A 255 14.33 4.33 0.62
CA PRO A 255 14.81 3.21 -0.20
C PRO A 255 14.36 3.32 -1.66
N VAL A 256 14.79 4.38 -2.35
CA VAL A 256 14.49 4.64 -3.76
C VAL A 256 15.75 4.82 -4.59
N ALA A 257 15.68 4.50 -5.88
CA ALA A 257 16.80 4.67 -6.81
C ALA A 257 17.36 6.10 -6.83
N GLY A 258 16.49 7.09 -6.64
CA GLY A 258 16.89 8.50 -6.55
C GLY A 258 17.83 8.77 -5.36
N THR A 259 17.55 8.20 -4.20
CA THR A 259 18.44 8.31 -3.03
C THR A 259 19.79 7.65 -3.31
N ALA A 260 19.80 6.45 -3.93
CA ALA A 260 21.06 5.79 -4.31
C ALA A 260 21.89 6.66 -5.26
N LEU A 261 21.27 7.23 -6.31
CA LEU A 261 21.94 8.13 -7.24
C LEU A 261 22.50 9.38 -6.54
N ARG A 262 21.73 9.98 -5.64
CA ARG A 262 22.17 11.12 -4.85
C ARG A 262 23.41 10.79 -4.03
N LEU A 263 23.38 9.69 -3.29
CA LEU A 263 24.49 9.27 -2.43
C LEU A 263 25.75 8.95 -3.23
N LEU A 264 25.60 8.36 -4.42
CA LEU A 264 26.73 7.99 -5.30
C LEU A 264 27.31 9.17 -6.06
N LEU A 265 26.48 10.10 -6.56
CA LEU A 265 26.93 11.12 -7.52
C LEU A 265 27.12 12.51 -6.87
N ALA A 266 26.25 12.90 -5.95
CA ALA A 266 26.27 14.24 -5.35
C ALA A 266 25.55 14.26 -4.00
N PRO A 267 26.16 13.75 -2.91
CA PRO A 267 25.52 13.62 -1.59
C PRO A 267 25.00 14.94 -1.03
N SER A 268 25.68 16.05 -1.33
CA SER A 268 25.34 17.40 -0.87
C SER A 268 24.20 18.07 -1.68
N HIS A 269 23.79 17.51 -2.80
CA HIS A 269 22.77 18.09 -3.66
C HIS A 269 21.54 17.21 -3.72
N PHE A 270 20.35 17.80 -3.65
CA PHE A 270 19.09 17.04 -3.64
C PHE A 270 18.56 16.67 -5.03
N TRP A 271 18.99 17.38 -6.10
CA TRP A 271 18.47 17.20 -7.46
C TRP A 271 18.67 15.78 -8.05
N PRO A 272 19.75 15.01 -7.75
CA PRO A 272 19.91 13.70 -8.36
C PRO A 272 18.81 12.71 -7.94
N GLN A 273 18.14 12.99 -6.83
CA GLN A 273 17.03 12.19 -6.34
C GLN A 273 15.83 12.20 -7.29
N PHE A 274 15.72 13.23 -8.13
CA PHE A 274 14.65 13.35 -9.12
C PHE A 274 14.98 12.73 -10.49
N VAL A 275 16.22 12.31 -10.73
CA VAL A 275 16.63 11.71 -12.01
C VAL A 275 15.77 10.51 -12.42
N PRO A 276 15.40 9.57 -11.55
CA PRO A 276 14.55 8.44 -11.93
C PRO A 276 13.13 8.82 -12.38
N LEU A 277 12.66 10.02 -12.06
CA LEU A 277 11.36 10.50 -12.58
C LEU A 277 11.36 10.57 -14.10
N VAL A 278 12.49 10.98 -14.71
CA VAL A 278 12.57 11.16 -16.16
C VAL A 278 12.31 9.85 -16.93
N PRO A 279 13.04 8.75 -16.69
CA PRO A 279 12.72 7.48 -17.34
C PRO A 279 11.32 6.97 -16.96
N GLY A 280 10.82 7.22 -15.75
CA GLY A 280 9.45 6.90 -15.37
C GLY A 280 8.42 7.64 -16.22
N MET A 281 8.61 8.94 -16.42
CA MET A 281 7.74 9.77 -17.26
C MET A 281 7.77 9.35 -18.74
N VAL A 282 8.96 9.08 -19.27
CA VAL A 282 9.14 8.58 -20.65
C VAL A 282 8.44 7.24 -20.81
N TRP A 283 8.60 6.33 -19.81
CA TRP A 283 7.96 5.03 -19.82
C TRP A 283 6.43 5.15 -19.81
N VAL A 284 5.84 5.97 -18.94
CA VAL A 284 4.38 6.09 -18.88
C VAL A 284 3.81 6.72 -20.14
N ALA A 285 4.51 7.68 -20.76
CA ALA A 285 4.10 8.27 -22.03
C ALA A 285 4.12 7.23 -23.16
N TRP A 286 5.20 6.47 -23.29
CA TRP A 286 5.29 5.37 -24.25
C TRP A 286 4.24 4.28 -23.99
N TYR A 287 4.08 3.89 -22.72
CA TYR A 287 3.14 2.85 -22.30
C TYR A 287 1.70 3.26 -22.59
N TRP A 288 1.36 4.53 -22.33
CA TRP A 288 0.08 5.12 -22.68
C TRP A 288 -0.18 5.07 -24.19
N GLN A 289 0.73 5.60 -25.01
CA GLN A 289 0.61 5.59 -26.47
C GLN A 289 0.33 4.19 -27.02
N ARG A 290 0.92 3.17 -26.42
CA ARG A 290 0.76 1.79 -26.90
C ARG A 290 -0.54 1.13 -26.45
N HIS A 291 -1.11 1.51 -25.31
CA HIS A 291 -2.24 0.79 -24.70
C HIS A 291 -3.50 1.62 -24.51
N HIS A 292 -3.51 2.95 -24.74
CA HIS A 292 -4.64 3.82 -24.40
C HIS A 292 -5.97 3.37 -25.03
N ARG A 293 -5.96 2.90 -26.27
CA ARG A 293 -7.17 2.44 -26.99
C ARG A 293 -7.83 1.20 -26.37
N SER A 294 -7.06 0.36 -25.69
CA SER A 294 -7.51 -0.86 -25.02
C SER A 294 -7.24 -0.82 -23.51
N TRP A 295 -7.22 0.38 -22.93
CA TRP A 295 -6.82 0.57 -21.54
C TRP A 295 -7.80 -0.11 -20.58
N ASN A 296 -7.29 -1.07 -19.81
CA ASN A 296 -8.00 -1.76 -18.75
C ASN A 296 -7.19 -1.65 -17.44
N TRP A 297 -7.75 -1.01 -16.45
CA TRP A 297 -7.03 -0.76 -15.20
C TRP A 297 -6.60 -2.03 -14.46
N ASN A 298 -7.36 -3.12 -14.55
CA ASN A 298 -6.95 -4.39 -13.93
C ASN A 298 -5.64 -4.92 -14.53
N ASP A 299 -5.43 -4.72 -15.83
CA ASP A 299 -4.24 -5.20 -16.54
C ASP A 299 -3.06 -4.22 -16.43
N GLN A 300 -3.35 -2.91 -16.42
CA GLN A 300 -2.33 -1.86 -16.53
C GLN A 300 -1.82 -1.39 -15.16
N LEU A 301 -2.69 -1.33 -14.13
CA LEU A 301 -2.33 -0.82 -12.81
C LEU A 301 -1.12 -1.54 -12.19
N PRO A 302 -0.98 -2.88 -12.27
CA PRO A 302 0.19 -3.58 -11.73
C PRO A 302 1.53 -3.07 -12.27
N ALA A 303 1.63 -2.86 -13.58
CA ALA A 303 2.85 -2.36 -14.22
C ALA A 303 3.11 -0.89 -13.86
N VAL A 304 2.06 -0.07 -13.89
CA VAL A 304 2.15 1.35 -13.55
C VAL A 304 2.62 1.55 -12.11
N LEU A 305 2.14 0.75 -11.15
CA LEU A 305 2.57 0.83 -9.76
C LEU A 305 4.04 0.44 -9.60
N PHE A 306 4.50 -0.66 -10.21
CA PHE A 306 5.91 -1.04 -10.10
C PHE A 306 6.85 0.04 -10.64
N VAL A 307 6.56 0.57 -11.84
CA VAL A 307 7.42 1.62 -12.41
C VAL A 307 7.34 2.90 -11.58
N SER A 308 6.16 3.21 -11.01
CA SER A 308 5.99 4.34 -10.10
C SER A 308 6.90 4.21 -8.87
N PHE A 309 6.90 3.05 -8.21
CA PHE A 309 7.75 2.80 -7.04
C PHE A 309 9.24 2.81 -7.38
N LEU A 310 9.64 2.23 -8.53
CA LEU A 310 11.04 2.22 -8.96
C LEU A 310 11.57 3.61 -9.31
N SER A 311 10.70 4.49 -9.82
CA SER A 311 11.08 5.85 -10.25
C SER A 311 10.63 6.95 -9.29
N ALA A 312 10.05 6.59 -8.14
CA ALA A 312 9.65 7.55 -7.11
C ALA A 312 10.86 8.36 -6.62
N PRO A 313 10.73 9.69 -6.47
CA PRO A 313 11.84 10.52 -5.98
C PRO A 313 12.02 10.38 -4.47
N TYR A 314 10.97 9.98 -3.75
CA TYR A 314 10.94 9.89 -2.30
C TYR A 314 9.86 8.91 -1.83
N GLY A 315 10.03 8.34 -0.63
CA GLY A 315 9.11 7.37 -0.05
C GLY A 315 9.50 5.94 -0.40
N ALA A 316 8.51 5.10 -0.74
CA ALA A 316 8.67 3.66 -0.95
C ALA A 316 9.34 2.95 0.25
N TRP A 317 9.06 3.45 1.45
CA TRP A 317 9.49 2.82 2.70
C TRP A 317 8.97 1.40 2.79
N PRO A 318 9.58 0.53 3.59
CA PRO A 318 9.13 -0.87 3.72
C PRO A 318 7.63 -1.01 3.98
N PHE A 319 7.03 -0.14 4.78
CA PHE A 319 5.59 -0.11 5.03
C PHE A 319 4.74 0.39 3.84
N ASP A 320 5.32 1.19 2.93
CA ASP A 320 4.61 1.66 1.73
C ASP A 320 4.49 0.55 0.67
N LEU A 321 5.42 -0.43 0.69
CA LEU A 321 5.43 -1.55 -0.26
C LEU A 321 4.17 -2.42 -0.16
N VAL A 322 3.35 -2.27 0.87
CA VAL A 322 2.04 -2.94 0.97
C VAL A 322 1.14 -2.63 -0.24
N VAL A 323 1.32 -1.48 -0.88
CA VAL A 323 0.61 -1.11 -2.11
C VAL A 323 0.93 -2.07 -3.27
N LEU A 324 2.11 -2.70 -3.27
CA LEU A 324 2.51 -3.70 -4.25
C LEU A 324 1.77 -5.05 -4.08
N LEU A 325 0.90 -5.19 -3.06
CA LEU A 325 -0.06 -6.30 -3.02
C LEU A 325 -1.03 -6.26 -4.21
N VAL A 326 -1.27 -5.10 -4.84
CA VAL A 326 -2.05 -5.02 -6.09
C VAL A 326 -1.44 -5.90 -7.18
N PRO A 327 -0.18 -5.71 -7.61
CA PRO A 327 0.44 -6.58 -8.61
C PRO A 327 0.65 -8.02 -8.13
N VAL A 328 0.91 -8.25 -6.85
CA VAL A 328 1.08 -9.61 -6.30
C VAL A 328 -0.23 -10.39 -6.42
N ILE A 329 -1.35 -9.85 -5.93
CA ILE A 329 -2.67 -10.52 -6.02
C ILE A 329 -3.11 -10.70 -7.47
N ALA A 330 -2.82 -9.74 -8.36
CA ALA A 330 -3.12 -9.85 -9.77
C ALA A 330 -2.48 -11.11 -10.43
N ARG A 331 -1.33 -11.58 -9.91
CA ARG A 331 -0.61 -12.75 -10.45
C ARG A 331 -1.04 -14.08 -9.85
N VAL A 332 -1.74 -14.08 -8.72
CA VAL A 332 -2.16 -15.35 -8.06
C VAL A 332 -3.02 -16.21 -8.98
N ARG A 333 -3.94 -15.60 -9.72
CA ARG A 333 -4.77 -16.35 -10.70
C ARG A 333 -3.96 -17.00 -11.81
N GLU A 334 -2.95 -16.30 -12.33
CA GLU A 334 -2.07 -16.86 -13.35
C GLU A 334 -1.28 -18.04 -12.79
N LEU A 335 -0.94 -18.00 -11.51
CA LEU A 335 -0.26 -19.09 -10.80
C LEU A 335 -1.18 -20.29 -10.52
N GLU A 336 -2.47 -20.08 -10.29
CA GLU A 336 -3.42 -21.21 -10.10
C GLU A 336 -3.45 -22.14 -11.31
N CYS A 337 -3.25 -21.60 -12.51
CA CYS A 337 -3.15 -22.36 -13.75
C CYS A 337 -1.74 -22.90 -14.07
N ALA A 338 -0.74 -22.58 -13.25
CA ALA A 338 0.64 -23.05 -13.45
C ALA A 338 0.85 -24.46 -12.91
N THR A 339 1.93 -25.11 -13.35
CA THR A 339 2.33 -26.42 -12.80
C THR A 339 2.71 -26.33 -11.33
N ARG A 340 2.44 -27.38 -10.54
CA ARG A 340 2.77 -27.42 -9.11
C ARG A 340 4.23 -27.04 -8.79
N PRO A 341 5.25 -27.57 -9.48
CA PRO A 341 6.63 -27.16 -9.20
C PRO A 341 6.85 -25.67 -9.33
N ARG A 342 6.19 -25.02 -10.31
CA ARG A 342 6.28 -23.58 -10.52
C ARG A 342 5.56 -22.81 -9.43
N GLN A 343 4.36 -23.24 -9.01
CA GLN A 343 3.66 -22.64 -7.87
C GLN A 343 4.52 -22.66 -6.62
N VAL A 344 5.16 -23.82 -6.34
CA VAL A 344 6.06 -23.97 -5.19
C VAL A 344 7.29 -23.06 -5.33
N ALA A 345 7.92 -23.00 -6.52
CA ALA A 345 9.08 -22.14 -6.73
C ALA A 345 8.76 -20.65 -6.54
N ILE A 346 7.65 -20.15 -7.09
CA ILE A 346 7.21 -18.76 -6.91
C ILE A 346 6.87 -18.47 -5.45
N ALA A 347 6.16 -19.38 -4.78
CA ALA A 347 5.85 -19.24 -3.36
C ALA A 347 7.13 -19.24 -2.50
N ALA A 348 8.08 -20.12 -2.80
CA ALA A 348 9.38 -20.15 -2.11
C ALA A 348 10.15 -18.84 -2.31
N CYS A 349 10.21 -18.31 -3.54
CA CYS A 349 10.85 -17.01 -3.81
C CYS A 349 10.15 -15.86 -3.05
N PHE A 350 8.81 -15.84 -3.02
CA PHE A 350 8.06 -14.84 -2.26
C PHE A 350 8.39 -14.89 -0.77
N LEU A 351 8.40 -16.09 -0.19
CA LEU A 351 8.75 -16.31 1.21
C LEU A 351 10.22 -15.98 1.49
N SER A 352 11.15 -16.25 0.55
CA SER A 352 12.55 -15.88 0.69
C SER A 352 12.75 -14.36 0.69
N ILE A 353 12.05 -13.63 -0.18
CA ILE A 353 12.03 -12.17 -0.15
C ILE A 353 11.56 -11.68 1.23
N GLY A 354 10.48 -12.29 1.75
CA GLY A 354 9.98 -11.99 3.09
C GLY A 354 10.98 -12.30 4.19
N ALA A 355 11.65 -13.46 4.13
CA ALA A 355 12.63 -13.88 5.12
C ALA A 355 13.84 -12.94 5.18
N VAL A 356 14.36 -12.51 4.02
CA VAL A 356 15.45 -11.52 3.95
C VAL A 356 15.01 -10.19 4.54
N ALA A 357 13.82 -9.70 4.20
CA ALA A 357 13.29 -8.47 4.77
C ALA A 357 13.14 -8.55 6.30
N VAL A 358 12.66 -9.68 6.83
CA VAL A 358 12.59 -9.91 8.29
C VAL A 358 13.98 -9.94 8.92
N ALA A 359 14.96 -10.58 8.27
CA ALA A 359 16.33 -10.61 8.76
C ALA A 359 16.95 -9.20 8.82
N GLU A 360 16.72 -8.36 7.79
CA GLU A 360 17.16 -6.95 7.79
C GLU A 360 16.55 -6.17 8.96
N ILE A 361 15.25 -6.40 9.27
CA ILE A 361 14.59 -5.80 10.42
C ILE A 361 15.26 -6.23 11.72
N LEU A 362 15.46 -7.52 11.90
CA LEU A 362 16.04 -8.08 13.14
C LEU A 362 17.50 -7.67 13.34
N CYS A 363 18.21 -7.38 12.25
CA CYS A 363 19.57 -6.85 12.27
C CYS A 363 19.62 -5.31 12.35
N GLU A 364 18.47 -4.64 12.53
CA GLU A 364 18.35 -3.17 12.61
C GLU A 364 19.01 -2.45 11.43
N VAL A 365 18.90 -3.07 10.23
CA VAL A 365 19.46 -2.50 9.00
C VAL A 365 18.70 -1.24 8.63
N GLU A 366 19.42 -0.19 8.21
CA GLU A 366 18.82 1.08 7.79
C GLU A 366 17.80 0.87 6.65
N TYR A 367 16.71 1.60 6.68
CA TYR A 367 15.61 1.49 5.70
C TYR A 367 16.04 1.66 4.24
N PHE A 368 17.12 2.39 3.98
CA PHE A 368 17.69 2.54 2.64
C PHE A 368 17.99 1.19 1.97
N TRP A 369 18.45 0.21 2.71
CA TRP A 369 18.84 -1.09 2.17
C TRP A 369 17.65 -1.93 1.67
N PHE A 370 16.42 -1.60 2.02
CA PHE A 370 15.23 -2.22 1.44
C PHE A 370 14.97 -1.84 -0.04
N LEU A 371 15.84 -1.03 -0.65
CA LEU A 371 15.79 -0.67 -2.07
C LEU A 371 15.67 -1.88 -3.02
N TRP A 372 16.25 -3.02 -2.67
CA TRP A 372 16.22 -4.25 -3.47
C TRP A 372 14.81 -4.88 -3.53
N MET A 373 13.92 -4.61 -2.60
CA MET A 373 12.66 -5.33 -2.44
C MET A 373 11.69 -5.05 -3.59
N THR A 374 11.58 -3.80 -4.06
CA THR A 374 10.73 -3.45 -5.22
C THR A 374 11.17 -4.15 -6.50
N PRO A 375 12.44 -4.12 -6.93
CA PRO A 375 12.88 -4.89 -8.11
C PRO A 375 12.78 -6.41 -7.91
N ALA A 376 12.97 -6.94 -6.72
CA ALA A 376 12.80 -8.37 -6.46
C ALA A 376 11.33 -8.81 -6.63
N LEU A 377 10.38 -8.03 -6.11
CA LEU A 377 8.95 -8.28 -6.31
C LEU A 377 8.54 -8.14 -7.78
N LEU A 378 9.11 -7.18 -8.51
CA LEU A 378 8.90 -7.04 -9.94
C LEU A 378 9.39 -8.27 -10.69
N ALA A 379 10.62 -8.73 -10.44
CA ALA A 379 11.17 -9.94 -11.04
C ALA A 379 10.31 -11.16 -10.75
N LEU A 380 9.85 -11.32 -9.51
CA LEU A 380 8.94 -12.40 -9.11
C LEU A 380 7.63 -12.38 -9.91
N THR A 381 7.02 -11.22 -10.10
CA THR A 381 5.77 -11.08 -10.85
C THR A 381 5.97 -11.34 -12.35
N PHE A 382 7.12 -10.98 -12.92
CA PHE A 382 7.50 -11.37 -14.29
C PHE A 382 7.72 -12.88 -14.41
N ALA A 383 8.44 -13.49 -13.47
CA ALA A 383 8.63 -14.93 -13.43
C ALA A 383 7.29 -15.67 -13.31
N ALA A 384 6.33 -15.15 -12.55
CA ALA A 384 4.99 -15.70 -12.48
C ALA A 384 4.25 -15.66 -13.82
N ARG A 385 4.48 -14.64 -14.64
CA ARG A 385 3.83 -14.44 -15.95
C ARG A 385 4.46 -15.24 -17.10
N ALA A 386 5.78 -15.40 -17.13
CA ALA A 386 6.54 -15.88 -18.28
C ALA A 386 6.15 -17.29 -18.84
N GLY A 387 5.39 -18.11 -18.09
CA GLY A 387 4.89 -19.40 -18.57
C GLY A 387 3.49 -19.40 -19.16
N PHE A 388 2.81 -18.26 -19.16
CA PHE A 388 1.42 -18.16 -19.60
C PHE A 388 1.28 -17.93 -21.12
N GLY A 389 2.30 -17.33 -21.75
CA GLY A 389 2.25 -16.90 -23.16
C GLY A 389 2.14 -18.06 -24.16
N SER A 390 2.66 -19.25 -23.85
CA SER A 390 2.61 -20.41 -24.76
C SER A 390 1.32 -21.25 -24.63
N ARG A 391 0.57 -21.11 -23.54
CA ARG A 391 -0.67 -21.89 -23.30
C ARG A 391 -1.97 -21.11 -23.49
N ARG A 392 -1.92 -19.78 -23.62
CA ARG A 392 -3.14 -18.98 -23.82
C ARG A 392 -3.90 -19.40 -25.07
N GLN A 393 -3.20 -19.82 -26.13
CA GLN A 393 -3.83 -20.28 -27.38
C GLN A 393 -4.54 -21.63 -27.25
N THR A 394 -4.15 -22.50 -26.32
CA THR A 394 -4.80 -23.80 -26.11
C THR A 394 -5.90 -23.75 -25.04
N MET A 395 -5.77 -22.91 -24.02
CA MET A 395 -6.73 -22.83 -22.89
C MET A 395 -7.95 -21.97 -23.19
N ASP A 396 -7.85 -20.92 -24.02
CA ASP A 396 -9.02 -20.15 -24.48
C ASP A 396 -9.98 -21.07 -25.29
N ALA A 397 -9.49 -22.17 -25.87
CA ALA A 397 -10.31 -23.19 -26.54
C ALA A 397 -10.96 -24.18 -25.53
N GLU A 398 -10.33 -24.49 -24.40
CA GLU A 398 -10.86 -25.44 -23.42
C GLU A 398 -11.74 -24.80 -22.35
N CYS A 399 -11.41 -23.60 -21.88
CA CYS A 399 -12.27 -22.87 -20.91
C CYS A 399 -13.51 -22.21 -21.54
N CYS A 400 -13.53 -21.99 -22.85
CA CYS A 400 -14.73 -21.52 -23.55
C CYS A 400 -15.77 -22.63 -23.81
N ASN A 401 -15.42 -23.90 -23.65
CA ASN A 401 -16.32 -25.03 -23.89
C ASN A 401 -17.07 -25.55 -22.64
N GLU A 402 -16.78 -25.06 -21.45
CA GLU A 402 -17.66 -25.36 -20.32
C GLU A 402 -18.85 -24.40 -20.29
N PRO A 403 -20.11 -24.92 -20.39
CA PRO A 403 -21.31 -24.09 -20.33
C PRO A 403 -21.41 -23.46 -18.95
N ARG A 404 -21.27 -22.13 -18.85
CA ARG A 404 -21.54 -21.39 -17.61
C ARG A 404 -23.00 -21.64 -17.22
N PRO A 405 -23.28 -22.08 -15.98
CA PRO A 405 -24.68 -22.14 -15.54
C PRO A 405 -25.24 -20.72 -15.56
N LEU A 406 -26.32 -20.55 -16.29
CA LEU A 406 -27.10 -19.32 -16.36
C LEU A 406 -27.52 -18.90 -14.96
N ALA A 407 -26.86 -17.86 -14.44
CA ALA A 407 -27.36 -17.16 -13.27
C ALA A 407 -28.70 -16.53 -13.67
N ARG A 408 -29.77 -17.04 -13.07
CA ARG A 408 -31.12 -16.49 -13.18
C ARG A 408 -31.07 -15.00 -12.89
N GLN A 409 -31.50 -14.22 -13.89
CA GLN A 409 -32.00 -12.87 -13.70
C GLN A 409 -33.19 -12.99 -12.74
N VAL A 410 -33.07 -12.38 -11.59
CA VAL A 410 -34.20 -12.05 -10.71
C VAL A 410 -34.40 -10.56 -10.86
N CYS A 411 -35.61 -10.23 -11.27
CA CYS A 411 -36.16 -8.90 -11.48
C CYS A 411 -36.01 -7.99 -10.26
#